data_57c57a8a37b65951052071a5c5f6c3ef
#
_entry.id   57c57a8a37b65951052071a5c5f6c3ef
#
_cell.length_a   1.000
_cell.length_b   1.000
_cell.length_c   1.000
_cell.angle_alpha   90.00
_cell.angle_beta   90.00
_cell.angle_gamma   90.00
#
_symmetry.space_group_name_H-M   'P 1'
#
loop_
_entity.id
_entity.type
_entity.pdbx_description
1 polymer ?
#
loop_
_entity_poly.entity_id
_entity_poly.type
_entity_poly.pdbx_seq_one_letter_code
_entity_poly.pdbx_strand_id
1 'polypeptide(L)'
;MLAYADATMLIPDALSYEQAAPIFCAGYTVWSGLRLADPKPHERVAVVGIGGLGHLALQYAKASGFTTIAVTKSKDKEKMIRDLGADEVVESGAALLAAGGADVLLGTSNSWASTEEAAQGMRPDGRVVVMGASNEPLRFNMGMMLSRVRILGSSQNGPEYLYEALDYVAKGKVKVVAETYKLDEIGKAYDRVADGKVRFRAVITLS
;
A
#
# COMPACT_ATOMS: atom_id res chain seq x y z
N MET A 1 20.39 -9.03 21.80
CA MET A 1 19.92 -9.68 20.54
C MET A 1 21.07 -9.61 19.54
N LEU A 2 21.33 -10.71 18.82
CA LEU A 2 22.29 -10.72 17.71
C LEU A 2 21.50 -10.66 16.40
N ALA A 3 21.95 -9.82 15.46
CA ALA A 3 21.38 -9.72 14.13
C ALA A 3 22.51 -9.67 13.10
N TYR A 4 22.25 -10.15 11.89
CA TYR A 4 23.19 -9.98 10.77
C TYR A 4 23.26 -8.50 10.38
N ALA A 5 24.45 -7.97 10.12
CA ALA A 5 24.65 -6.56 9.79
C ALA A 5 23.93 -6.15 8.49
N ASP A 6 23.86 -7.05 7.52
CA ASP A 6 23.15 -6.88 6.25
C ASP A 6 21.61 -6.96 6.37
N ALA A 7 21.11 -7.46 7.51
CA ALA A 7 19.69 -7.48 7.85
C ALA A 7 19.27 -6.29 8.76
N THR A 8 20.16 -5.32 8.95
CA THR A 8 19.87 -4.14 9.76
C THR A 8 19.91 -2.86 8.91
N MET A 9 19.13 -1.86 9.32
CA MET A 9 19.06 -0.56 8.66
C MET A 9 19.11 0.54 9.73
N LEU A 10 19.93 1.56 9.49
CA LEU A 10 19.90 2.75 10.33
C LEU A 10 18.59 3.51 10.12
N ILE A 11 17.92 3.82 11.21
CA ILE A 11 16.76 4.70 11.19
C ILE A 11 17.26 6.13 11.07
N PRO A 12 16.75 6.93 10.09
CA PRO A 12 17.10 8.35 10.01
C PRO A 12 16.79 9.09 11.31
N ASP A 13 17.69 9.96 11.76
CA ASP A 13 17.58 10.71 13.03
C ASP A 13 16.31 11.58 13.11
N ALA A 14 15.73 11.94 11.96
CA ALA A 14 14.49 12.70 11.88
C ALA A 14 13.24 11.88 12.22
N LEU A 15 13.33 10.56 12.39
CA LEU A 15 12.20 9.68 12.65
C LEU A 15 12.20 9.17 14.08
N SER A 16 11.02 9.20 14.71
CA SER A 16 10.80 8.42 15.93
C SER A 16 10.66 6.93 15.61
N TYR A 17 10.83 6.08 16.64
CA TYR A 17 10.64 4.63 16.48
C TYR A 17 9.21 4.28 16.06
N GLU A 18 8.21 5.03 16.54
CA GLU A 18 6.80 4.83 16.19
C GLU A 18 6.51 5.16 14.73
N GLN A 19 7.24 6.13 14.17
CA GLN A 19 7.15 6.47 12.74
C GLN A 19 7.88 5.44 11.87
N ALA A 20 9.04 4.97 12.33
CA ALA A 20 9.87 4.03 11.59
C ALA A 20 9.28 2.60 11.59
N ALA A 21 8.77 2.10 12.72
CA ALA A 21 8.34 0.72 12.88
C ALA A 21 7.36 0.23 11.80
N PRO A 22 6.30 0.96 11.41
CA PRO A 22 5.42 0.54 10.32
C PRO A 22 6.11 0.50 8.95
N ILE A 23 7.19 1.26 8.76
CA ILE A 23 7.89 1.31 7.47
C ILE A 23 8.72 0.05 7.24
N PHE A 24 9.28 -0.57 8.27
CA PHE A 24 10.02 -1.83 8.17
C PHE A 24 9.18 -3.03 7.67
N CYS A 25 7.86 -2.89 7.65
CA CYS A 25 6.97 -3.87 7.05
C CYS A 25 6.13 -3.23 5.95
N ALA A 26 5.11 -2.44 6.32
CA ALA A 26 4.12 -1.94 5.37
C ALA A 26 4.72 -0.94 4.37
N GLY A 27 5.55 0.01 4.81
CA GLY A 27 6.22 0.97 3.93
C GLY A 27 7.13 0.29 2.93
N TYR A 28 7.99 -0.60 3.42
CA TYR A 28 8.91 -1.38 2.60
C TYR A 28 8.16 -2.23 1.55
N THR A 29 7.11 -2.92 1.97
CA THR A 29 6.30 -3.76 1.06
C THR A 29 5.67 -2.94 -0.07
N VAL A 30 4.99 -1.84 0.25
CA VAL A 30 4.29 -1.06 -0.79
C VAL A 30 5.24 -0.27 -1.66
N TRP A 31 6.35 0.23 -1.11
CA TRP A 31 7.38 0.87 -1.90
C TRP A 31 8.07 -0.11 -2.85
N SER A 32 8.42 -1.31 -2.37
CA SER A 32 8.95 -2.39 -3.22
C SER A 32 8.00 -2.74 -4.36
N GLY A 33 6.69 -2.83 -4.09
CA GLY A 33 5.69 -3.10 -5.12
C GLY A 33 5.58 -1.99 -6.15
N LEU A 34 5.61 -0.73 -5.73
CA LEU A 34 5.59 0.42 -6.63
C LEU A 34 6.84 0.46 -7.51
N ARG A 35 8.02 0.23 -6.93
CA ARG A 35 9.30 0.15 -7.66
C ARG A 35 9.33 -1.00 -8.66
N LEU A 36 8.81 -2.17 -8.28
CA LEU A 36 8.72 -3.34 -9.17
C LEU A 36 7.79 -3.08 -10.36
N ALA A 37 6.70 -2.35 -10.14
CA ALA A 37 5.78 -1.96 -11.22
C ALA A 37 6.43 -1.00 -12.23
N ASP A 38 7.47 -0.29 -11.85
CA ASP A 38 8.20 0.69 -12.68
C ASP A 38 7.25 1.62 -13.47
N PRO A 39 6.38 2.39 -12.78
CA PRO A 39 5.44 3.27 -13.47
C PRO A 39 6.16 4.42 -14.16
N LYS A 40 5.64 4.80 -15.35
CA LYS A 40 6.15 5.96 -16.10
C LYS A 40 5.46 7.24 -15.63
N PRO A 41 6.06 8.43 -15.81
CA PRO A 41 5.56 9.71 -15.26
C PRO A 41 4.12 10.07 -15.60
N HIS A 42 3.60 9.60 -16.75
CA HIS A 42 2.21 9.87 -17.19
C HIS A 42 1.22 8.78 -16.80
N GLU A 43 1.68 7.72 -16.13
CA GLU A 43 0.84 6.58 -15.78
C GLU A 43 0.03 6.84 -14.51
N ARG A 44 -1.10 6.16 -14.44
CA ARG A 44 -2.08 6.23 -13.37
C ARG A 44 -1.91 5.04 -12.45
N VAL A 45 -1.74 5.31 -11.16
CA VAL A 45 -1.54 4.29 -10.13
C VAL A 45 -2.81 4.16 -9.28
N ALA A 46 -3.47 3.02 -9.37
CA ALA A 46 -4.60 2.68 -8.52
C ALA A 46 -4.15 1.86 -7.31
N VAL A 47 -4.81 2.06 -6.18
CA VAL A 47 -4.58 1.31 -4.94
C VAL A 47 -5.91 0.73 -4.48
N VAL A 48 -6.00 -0.60 -4.31
CA VAL A 48 -7.16 -1.28 -3.76
C VAL A 48 -6.89 -1.80 -2.36
N GLY A 49 -7.82 -1.50 -1.43
CA GLY A 49 -7.65 -1.86 -0.02
C GLY A 49 -6.94 -0.79 0.80
N ILE A 50 -7.66 0.32 1.11
CA ILE A 50 -7.08 1.45 1.85
C ILE A 50 -7.06 1.15 3.36
N GLY A 51 -6.14 0.29 3.73
CA GLY A 51 -5.86 -0.15 5.09
C GLY A 51 -4.41 0.13 5.49
N GLY A 52 -3.83 -0.79 6.29
CA GLY A 52 -2.46 -0.67 6.83
C GLY A 52 -1.34 -0.53 5.78
N LEU A 53 -1.52 -1.12 4.59
CA LEU A 53 -0.61 -0.95 3.46
C LEU A 53 -1.09 0.20 2.55
N GLY A 54 -2.36 0.20 2.20
CA GLY A 54 -2.90 1.10 1.17
C GLY A 54 -2.77 2.59 1.52
N HIS A 55 -2.86 2.98 2.80
CA HIS A 55 -2.66 4.38 3.19
C HIS A 55 -1.24 4.88 2.92
N LEU A 56 -0.23 4.00 2.98
CA LEU A 56 1.15 4.33 2.60
C LEU A 56 1.32 4.26 1.08
N ALA A 57 0.72 3.26 0.41
CA ALA A 57 0.79 3.11 -1.04
C ALA A 57 0.28 4.35 -1.78
N LEU A 58 -0.86 4.92 -1.36
CA LEU A 58 -1.39 6.17 -1.90
C LEU A 58 -0.38 7.31 -1.77
N GLN A 59 0.19 7.48 -0.59
CA GLN A 59 1.13 8.57 -0.31
C GLN A 59 2.45 8.41 -1.08
N TYR A 60 3.00 7.19 -1.16
CA TYR A 60 4.21 6.95 -1.95
C TYR A 60 3.98 7.21 -3.43
N ALA A 61 2.86 6.73 -4.00
CA ALA A 61 2.52 7.00 -5.40
C ALA A 61 2.35 8.51 -5.66
N LYS A 62 1.64 9.21 -4.77
CA LYS A 62 1.45 10.66 -4.88
C LYS A 62 2.75 11.43 -4.73
N ALA A 63 3.57 11.10 -3.74
CA ALA A 63 4.87 11.73 -3.50
C ALA A 63 5.88 11.48 -4.64
N SER A 64 5.68 10.42 -5.42
CA SER A 64 6.45 10.12 -6.63
C SER A 64 5.92 10.82 -7.89
N GLY A 65 4.83 11.60 -7.78
CA GLY A 65 4.30 12.43 -8.87
C GLY A 65 3.28 11.74 -9.77
N PHE A 66 2.78 10.56 -9.41
CA PHE A 66 1.77 9.86 -10.19
C PHE A 66 0.35 10.37 -9.93
N THR A 67 -0.53 10.25 -10.92
CA THR A 67 -1.97 10.36 -10.71
C THR A 67 -2.41 9.14 -9.89
N THR A 68 -2.97 9.39 -8.71
CA THR A 68 -3.23 8.37 -7.71
C THR A 68 -4.73 8.16 -7.52
N ILE A 69 -5.19 6.91 -7.62
CA ILE A 69 -6.59 6.54 -7.58
C ILE A 69 -6.81 5.55 -6.44
N ALA A 70 -7.74 5.85 -5.55
CA ALA A 70 -8.16 4.88 -4.52
C ALA A 70 -9.37 4.09 -5.02
N VAL A 71 -9.29 2.75 -4.95
CA VAL A 71 -10.43 1.87 -5.24
C VAL A 71 -10.98 1.34 -3.91
N THR A 72 -12.16 1.82 -3.51
CA THR A 72 -12.78 1.47 -2.22
C THR A 72 -14.29 1.70 -2.22
N LYS A 73 -15.01 0.85 -1.48
CA LYS A 73 -16.45 1.01 -1.24
C LYS A 73 -16.77 1.87 0.00
N SER A 74 -15.76 2.27 0.76
CA SER A 74 -15.92 3.04 2.01
C SER A 74 -16.09 4.52 1.73
N LYS A 75 -17.29 4.97 1.41
CA LYS A 75 -17.62 6.39 1.14
C LYS A 75 -17.41 7.29 2.36
N ASP A 76 -17.58 6.77 3.56
CA ASP A 76 -17.36 7.46 4.84
C ASP A 76 -15.91 7.92 5.05
N LYS A 77 -14.96 7.32 4.32
CA LYS A 77 -13.52 7.61 4.41
C LYS A 77 -12.99 8.47 3.26
N GLU A 78 -13.83 8.90 2.32
CA GLU A 78 -13.38 9.59 1.11
C GLU A 78 -12.52 10.82 1.41
N LYS A 79 -12.96 11.69 2.33
CA LYS A 79 -12.17 12.88 2.71
C LYS A 79 -10.78 12.49 3.18
N MET A 80 -10.68 11.52 4.09
CA MET A 80 -9.40 11.06 4.60
C MET A 80 -8.53 10.44 3.50
N ILE A 81 -9.12 9.71 2.55
CA ILE A 81 -8.40 9.07 1.44
C ILE A 81 -7.84 10.14 0.49
N ARG A 82 -8.58 11.22 0.25
CA ARG A 82 -8.07 12.38 -0.50
C ARG A 82 -6.97 13.10 0.25
N ASP A 83 -7.10 13.27 1.57
CA ASP A 83 -6.06 13.85 2.42
C ASP A 83 -4.75 13.00 2.42
N LEU A 84 -4.86 11.69 2.16
CA LEU A 84 -3.73 10.78 1.96
C LEU A 84 -3.11 10.85 0.55
N GLY A 85 -3.63 11.69 -0.34
CA GLY A 85 -3.06 11.94 -1.66
C GLY A 85 -3.79 11.29 -2.83
N ALA A 86 -4.98 10.73 -2.65
CA ALA A 86 -5.78 10.26 -3.78
C ALA A 86 -6.33 11.44 -4.58
N ASP A 87 -6.02 11.49 -5.87
CA ASP A 87 -6.60 12.45 -6.81
C ASP A 87 -8.05 12.06 -7.15
N GLU A 88 -8.30 10.75 -7.24
CA GLU A 88 -9.60 10.18 -7.54
C GLU A 88 -9.95 9.07 -6.54
N VAL A 89 -11.24 8.93 -6.25
CA VAL A 89 -11.77 7.83 -5.43
C VAL A 89 -12.90 7.18 -6.22
N VAL A 90 -12.79 5.89 -6.46
CA VAL A 90 -13.76 5.08 -7.20
C VAL A 90 -14.17 3.85 -6.40
N GLU A 91 -15.37 3.32 -6.63
CA GLU A 91 -15.92 2.23 -5.82
C GLU A 91 -15.73 0.83 -6.43
N SER A 92 -15.28 0.77 -7.70
CA SER A 92 -15.18 -0.50 -8.43
C SER A 92 -14.22 -0.43 -9.60
N GLY A 93 -13.83 -1.60 -10.15
CA GLY A 93 -13.05 -1.69 -11.37
C GLY A 93 -13.80 -1.13 -12.58
N ALA A 94 -15.12 -1.31 -12.65
CA ALA A 94 -15.94 -0.70 -13.71
C ALA A 94 -15.92 0.84 -13.62
N ALA A 95 -16.02 1.40 -12.41
CA ALA A 95 -15.88 2.84 -12.18
C ALA A 95 -14.45 3.33 -12.47
N LEU A 96 -13.42 2.53 -12.14
CA LEU A 96 -12.03 2.82 -12.49
C LEU A 96 -11.85 2.89 -14.00
N LEU A 97 -12.42 1.94 -14.75
CA LEU A 97 -12.36 1.93 -16.21
C LEU A 97 -13.07 3.15 -16.80
N ALA A 98 -14.26 3.49 -16.30
CA ALA A 98 -15.03 4.66 -16.72
C ALA A 98 -14.29 5.99 -16.45
N ALA A 99 -13.49 6.03 -15.37
CA ALA A 99 -12.61 7.16 -15.04
C ALA A 99 -11.31 7.21 -15.88
N GLY A 100 -11.18 6.34 -16.89
CA GLY A 100 -10.03 6.27 -17.79
C GLY A 100 -9.01 5.19 -17.47
N GLY A 101 -9.29 4.29 -16.52
CA GLY A 101 -8.48 3.13 -16.18
C GLY A 101 -7.19 3.45 -15.42
N ALA A 102 -6.45 2.40 -15.06
CA ALA A 102 -5.15 2.49 -14.43
C ALA A 102 -4.08 1.68 -15.17
N ASP A 103 -2.86 2.17 -15.13
CA ASP A 103 -1.69 1.52 -15.71
C ASP A 103 -1.00 0.59 -14.68
N VAL A 104 -1.09 0.95 -13.41
CA VAL A 104 -0.63 0.14 -12.28
C VAL A 104 -1.74 0.00 -11.25
N LEU A 105 -1.97 -1.22 -10.76
CA LEU A 105 -2.84 -1.51 -9.63
C LEU A 105 -2.01 -2.13 -8.50
N LEU A 106 -1.97 -1.46 -7.35
CA LEU A 106 -1.36 -1.96 -6.14
C LEU A 106 -2.42 -2.69 -5.30
N GLY A 107 -2.38 -4.02 -5.29
CA GLY A 107 -3.27 -4.89 -4.54
C GLY A 107 -2.82 -5.02 -3.09
N THR A 108 -3.30 -4.13 -2.22
CA THR A 108 -2.94 -4.09 -0.79
C THR A 108 -4.03 -4.68 0.12
N SER A 109 -5.12 -5.17 -0.47
CA SER A 109 -6.22 -5.83 0.24
C SER A 109 -5.85 -7.27 0.61
N ASN A 110 -6.35 -7.74 1.75
CA ASN A 110 -6.33 -9.17 2.10
C ASN A 110 -7.44 -9.97 1.39
N SER A 111 -8.32 -9.31 0.64
CA SER A 111 -9.36 -9.92 -0.18
C SER A 111 -8.95 -9.94 -1.64
N TRP A 112 -8.68 -11.14 -2.17
CA TRP A 112 -8.40 -11.32 -3.60
C TRP A 112 -9.56 -10.88 -4.46
N ALA A 113 -10.81 -11.13 -4.04
CA ALA A 113 -12.00 -10.69 -4.76
C ALA A 113 -12.02 -9.16 -5.00
N SER A 114 -11.52 -8.36 -4.06
CA SER A 114 -11.40 -6.91 -4.24
C SER A 114 -10.31 -6.55 -5.26
N THR A 115 -9.21 -7.28 -5.29
CA THR A 115 -8.13 -7.08 -6.26
C THR A 115 -8.55 -7.53 -7.67
N GLU A 116 -9.20 -8.69 -7.77
CA GLU A 116 -9.76 -9.23 -9.02
C GLU A 116 -10.79 -8.29 -9.64
N GLU A 117 -11.65 -7.72 -8.80
CA GLU A 117 -12.68 -6.77 -9.22
C GLU A 117 -12.06 -5.45 -9.68
N ALA A 118 -11.15 -4.85 -8.89
CA ALA A 118 -10.45 -3.62 -9.25
C ALA A 118 -9.62 -3.76 -10.53
N ALA A 119 -9.04 -4.94 -10.76
CA ALA A 119 -8.22 -5.24 -11.93
C ALA A 119 -9.00 -5.18 -13.26
N GLN A 120 -10.34 -5.25 -13.23
CA GLN A 120 -11.18 -5.04 -14.42
C GLN A 120 -11.08 -3.60 -14.95
N GLY A 121 -10.59 -2.66 -14.15
CA GLY A 121 -10.33 -1.28 -14.53
C GLY A 121 -8.93 -1.01 -15.11
N MET A 122 -8.15 -2.06 -15.38
CA MET A 122 -6.80 -1.91 -15.93
C MET A 122 -6.81 -1.53 -17.42
N ARG A 123 -5.86 -0.69 -17.79
CA ARG A 123 -5.54 -0.41 -19.19
C ARG A 123 -4.77 -1.57 -19.83
N PRO A 124 -4.77 -1.70 -21.16
CA PRO A 124 -3.85 -2.60 -21.86
C PRO A 124 -2.39 -2.35 -21.42
N ASP A 125 -1.59 -3.43 -21.38
CA ASP A 125 -0.20 -3.45 -20.92
C ASP A 125 0.00 -3.08 -19.44
N GLY A 126 -1.08 -2.95 -18.66
CA GLY A 126 -1.05 -2.61 -17.25
C GLY A 126 -0.34 -3.65 -16.37
N ARG A 127 -0.07 -3.28 -15.13
CA ARG A 127 0.59 -4.13 -14.12
C ARG A 127 -0.25 -4.19 -12.85
N VAL A 128 -0.64 -5.40 -12.46
CA VAL A 128 -1.28 -5.68 -11.17
C VAL A 128 -0.20 -6.21 -10.23
N VAL A 129 0.11 -5.48 -9.18
CA VAL A 129 1.09 -5.88 -8.16
C VAL A 129 0.35 -6.42 -6.95
N VAL A 130 0.55 -7.69 -6.65
CA VAL A 130 -0.09 -8.41 -5.54
C VAL A 130 0.84 -8.41 -4.34
N MET A 131 0.41 -7.79 -3.24
CA MET A 131 1.19 -7.64 -2.00
C MET A 131 0.43 -8.13 -0.76
N GLY A 132 -0.87 -8.34 -0.86
CA GLY A 132 -1.66 -8.93 0.21
C GLY A 132 -1.33 -10.42 0.39
N ALA A 133 -1.77 -11.00 1.49
CA ALA A 133 -1.64 -12.43 1.76
C ALA A 133 -3.02 -13.07 1.87
N SER A 134 -3.27 -14.10 1.07
CA SER A 134 -4.44 -14.95 1.15
C SER A 134 -4.09 -16.35 0.64
N ASN A 135 -4.74 -17.37 1.21
CA ASN A 135 -4.61 -18.76 0.76
C ASN A 135 -5.59 -19.10 -0.38
N GLU A 136 -6.46 -18.17 -0.75
CA GLU A 136 -7.41 -18.36 -1.85
C GLU A 136 -6.74 -18.20 -3.20
N PRO A 137 -7.23 -18.89 -4.25
CA PRO A 137 -6.70 -18.69 -5.60
C PRO A 137 -7.07 -17.29 -6.10
N LEU A 138 -6.11 -16.61 -6.72
CA LEU A 138 -6.31 -15.35 -7.41
C LEU A 138 -6.74 -15.63 -8.86
N ARG A 139 -7.85 -15.03 -9.31
CA ARG A 139 -8.47 -15.31 -10.62
C ARG A 139 -8.45 -14.10 -11.52
N PHE A 140 -8.07 -14.29 -12.75
CA PHE A 140 -8.12 -13.26 -13.79
C PHE A 140 -8.80 -13.81 -15.04
N ASN A 141 -9.56 -12.96 -15.73
CA ASN A 141 -10.23 -13.36 -16.95
C ASN A 141 -9.28 -13.30 -18.16
N MET A 142 -9.66 -14.06 -19.22
CA MET A 142 -8.87 -14.12 -20.45
C MET A 142 -8.75 -12.75 -21.13
N GLY A 143 -9.74 -11.87 -21.03
CA GLY A 143 -9.69 -10.52 -21.61
C GLY A 143 -8.51 -9.70 -21.10
N MET A 144 -8.21 -9.78 -19.81
CA MET A 144 -7.04 -9.12 -19.20
C MET A 144 -5.74 -9.69 -19.76
N MET A 145 -5.66 -11.02 -19.93
CA MET A 145 -4.47 -11.68 -20.50
C MET A 145 -4.26 -11.25 -21.96
N LEU A 146 -5.33 -11.19 -22.75
CA LEU A 146 -5.26 -10.73 -24.15
C LEU A 146 -4.91 -9.24 -24.26
N SER A 147 -5.27 -8.44 -23.26
CA SER A 147 -4.85 -7.03 -23.14
C SER A 147 -3.42 -6.89 -22.60
N ARG A 148 -2.69 -7.98 -22.45
CA ARG A 148 -1.29 -8.02 -21.98
C ARG A 148 -1.09 -7.44 -20.57
N VAL A 149 -2.09 -7.51 -19.72
CA VAL A 149 -1.96 -7.15 -18.31
C VAL A 149 -1.02 -8.15 -17.63
N ARG A 150 -0.01 -7.65 -16.95
CA ARG A 150 0.98 -8.44 -16.21
C ARG A 150 0.61 -8.51 -14.74
N ILE A 151 0.79 -9.68 -14.14
CA ILE A 151 0.56 -9.90 -12.72
C ILE A 151 1.90 -10.13 -12.06
N LEU A 152 2.23 -9.31 -11.07
CA LEU A 152 3.50 -9.30 -10.37
C LEU A 152 3.26 -9.58 -8.89
N GLY A 153 3.93 -10.60 -8.35
CA GLY A 153 4.01 -10.80 -6.91
C GLY A 153 5.11 -9.92 -6.33
N SER A 154 4.84 -9.22 -5.25
CA SER A 154 5.83 -8.41 -4.56
C SER A 154 5.72 -8.56 -3.06
N SER A 155 6.86 -8.56 -2.40
CA SER A 155 7.01 -8.53 -0.96
C SER A 155 8.03 -7.45 -0.61
N GLN A 156 8.99 -7.76 0.24
CA GLN A 156 10.14 -6.91 0.57
C GLN A 156 11.29 -7.33 -0.35
N ASN A 157 11.65 -6.47 -1.30
CA ASN A 157 12.64 -6.79 -2.32
C ASN A 157 14.07 -6.40 -1.89
N GLY A 158 14.75 -5.46 -2.56
CA GLY A 158 16.09 -5.05 -2.19
C GLY A 158 16.14 -4.13 -0.95
N PRO A 159 17.19 -4.22 -0.10
CA PRO A 159 17.32 -3.38 1.10
C PRO A 159 17.35 -1.89 0.79
N GLU A 160 17.77 -1.48 -0.39
CA GLU A 160 17.73 -0.11 -0.88
C GLU A 160 16.31 0.46 -0.88
N TYR A 161 15.30 -0.36 -1.10
CA TYR A 161 13.89 0.07 -1.09
C TYR A 161 13.40 0.39 0.32
N LEU A 162 13.92 -0.29 1.35
CA LEU A 162 13.63 0.09 2.73
C LEU A 162 14.24 1.45 3.06
N TYR A 163 15.49 1.69 2.63
CA TYR A 163 16.14 2.98 2.83
C TYR A 163 15.35 4.12 2.14
N GLU A 164 14.97 3.93 0.88
CA GLU A 164 14.16 4.89 0.13
C GLU A 164 12.81 5.16 0.83
N ALA A 165 12.12 4.10 1.31
CA ALA A 165 10.85 4.23 2.01
C ALA A 165 10.97 5.05 3.30
N LEU A 166 12.02 4.82 4.10
CA LEU A 166 12.31 5.60 5.30
C LEU A 166 12.64 7.07 4.96
N ASP A 167 13.42 7.30 3.89
CA ASP A 167 13.80 8.64 3.44
C ASP A 167 12.59 9.50 3.05
N TYR A 168 11.59 8.92 2.39
CA TYR A 168 10.34 9.63 2.08
C TYR A 168 9.60 10.10 3.34
N VAL A 169 9.60 9.29 4.39
CA VAL A 169 8.99 9.67 5.68
C VAL A 169 9.85 10.71 6.39
N ALA A 170 11.16 10.54 6.43
CA ALA A 170 12.10 11.47 7.04
C ALA A 170 12.04 12.88 6.39
N LYS A 171 11.79 12.93 5.08
CA LYS A 171 11.56 14.18 4.32
C LYS A 171 10.15 14.74 4.44
N GLY A 172 9.28 14.12 5.24
CA GLY A 172 7.88 14.55 5.43
C GLY A 172 6.98 14.38 4.20
N LYS A 173 7.43 13.63 3.18
CA LYS A 173 6.63 13.37 1.95
C LYS A 173 5.58 12.29 2.15
N VAL A 174 5.79 11.39 3.10
CA VAL A 174 4.87 10.33 3.49
C VAL A 174 4.69 10.39 5.00
N LYS A 175 3.44 10.32 5.45
CA LYS A 175 3.08 10.37 6.86
C LYS A 175 2.54 9.02 7.32
N VAL A 176 3.17 8.43 8.31
CA VAL A 176 2.66 7.22 8.97
C VAL A 176 1.46 7.59 9.85
N VAL A 177 0.34 6.92 9.65
CA VAL A 177 -0.84 7.05 10.51
C VAL A 177 -0.94 5.79 11.35
N ALA A 178 -0.68 5.93 12.65
CA ALA A 178 -0.69 4.83 13.60
C ALA A 178 -1.32 5.25 14.93
N GLU A 179 -1.90 4.27 15.63
CA GLU A 179 -2.29 4.36 17.02
C GLU A 179 -1.18 3.72 17.85
N THR A 180 -0.70 4.40 18.88
CA THR A 180 0.34 3.87 19.78
C THR A 180 -0.30 3.28 21.04
N TYR A 181 0.27 2.18 21.51
CA TYR A 181 -0.16 1.45 22.70
C TYR A 181 1.06 1.10 23.55
N LYS A 182 0.90 1.04 24.86
CA LYS A 182 1.91 0.50 25.76
C LYS A 182 1.95 -1.03 25.68
N LEU A 183 3.04 -1.63 26.15
CA LEU A 183 3.21 -3.09 26.11
C LEU A 183 2.10 -3.83 26.86
N ASP A 184 1.64 -3.31 28.00
CA ASP A 184 0.54 -3.88 28.79
C ASP A 184 -0.84 -3.76 28.10
N GLU A 185 -0.97 -2.91 27.08
CA GLU A 185 -2.17 -2.77 26.26
C GLU A 185 -2.16 -3.64 24.98
N ILE A 186 -1.20 -4.55 24.82
CA ILE A 186 -1.03 -5.33 23.57
C ILE A 186 -2.30 -6.13 23.20
N GLY A 187 -3.04 -6.66 24.19
CA GLY A 187 -4.32 -7.33 23.95
C GLY A 187 -5.35 -6.40 23.31
N LYS A 188 -5.50 -5.21 23.83
CA LYS A 188 -6.40 -4.18 23.29
C LYS A 188 -6.02 -3.77 21.87
N ALA A 189 -4.71 -3.60 21.61
CA ALA A 189 -4.21 -3.29 20.26
C ALA A 189 -4.52 -4.42 19.28
N TYR A 190 -4.32 -5.68 19.70
CA TYR A 190 -4.61 -6.86 18.90
C TYR A 190 -6.11 -6.93 18.52
N ASP A 191 -7.00 -6.80 19.50
CA ASP A 191 -8.44 -6.85 19.26
C ASP A 191 -8.89 -5.76 18.29
N ARG A 192 -8.38 -4.54 18.43
CA ARG A 192 -8.69 -3.44 17.51
C ARG A 192 -8.22 -3.69 16.07
N VAL A 193 -7.07 -4.35 15.91
CA VAL A 193 -6.57 -4.77 14.59
C VAL A 193 -7.45 -5.87 14.02
N ALA A 194 -7.78 -6.89 14.82
CA ALA A 194 -8.64 -8.01 14.42
C ALA A 194 -10.04 -7.54 13.99
N ASP A 195 -10.61 -6.57 14.72
CA ASP A 195 -11.90 -5.96 14.41
C ASP A 195 -11.86 -4.96 13.22
N GLY A 196 -10.68 -4.67 12.67
CA GLY A 196 -10.51 -3.67 11.60
C GLY A 196 -10.79 -2.23 12.03
N LYS A 197 -10.72 -1.94 13.35
CA LYS A 197 -11.04 -0.63 13.95
C LYS A 197 -9.82 0.29 14.11
N VAL A 198 -8.61 -0.23 13.91
CA VAL A 198 -7.39 0.56 14.04
C VAL A 198 -7.24 1.57 12.89
N ARG A 199 -6.76 2.75 13.21
CA ARG A 199 -6.43 3.77 12.19
C ARG A 199 -5.05 3.48 11.61
N PHE A 200 -5.08 2.62 10.68
CA PHE A 200 -4.17 1.96 9.77
C PHE A 200 -3.14 1.06 10.44
N ARG A 201 -2.39 1.52 11.43
CA ARG A 201 -1.35 0.70 12.11
C ARG A 201 -1.48 0.82 13.61
N ALA A 202 -1.21 -0.27 14.33
CA ALA A 202 -1.00 -0.26 15.77
C ALA A 202 0.50 -0.41 16.04
N VAL A 203 1.07 0.45 16.86
CA VAL A 203 2.48 0.42 17.27
C VAL A 203 2.52 0.23 18.77
N ILE A 204 3.27 -0.78 19.22
CA ILE A 204 3.50 -1.03 20.64
C ILE A 204 4.79 -0.33 21.04
N THR A 205 4.72 0.51 22.07
CA THR A 205 5.89 1.13 22.69
C THR A 205 6.37 0.32 23.87
N LEU A 206 7.68 0.20 24.05
CA LEU A 206 8.32 -0.57 25.12
C LEU A 206 8.74 0.30 26.31
N SER A 207 8.45 1.58 26.25
CA SER A 207 8.73 2.58 27.28
C SER A 207 7.45 3.12 27.89
#